data_4d90c9fed44aa007bd0083c8d5912ea9
#
_entry.id   4d90c9fed44aa007bd0083c8d5912ea9
#
_cell.length_a   1.000
_cell.length_b   1.000
_cell.length_c   1.000
_cell.angle_alpha   90.00
_cell.angle_beta   90.00
_cell.angle_gamma   90.00
#
_symmetry.space_group_name_H-M   'P 1'
#
loop_
_entity.id
_entity.type
_entity.pdbx_description
1 polymer ?
#
loop_
_entity_poly.entity_id
_entity_poly.type
_entity_poly.pdbx_seq_one_letter_code
_entity_poly.pdbx_strand_id
1 'polypeptide(L)'
;MSQTHASEIVSAAGRTSAGAVHRWSRSFIPTSKEAPADAEAISHQLLSRAGFIRRVGAGIYDYLPLGWRVLQKISQIVREEMDAIGSCEMLMPALEPIELFEGTKRDVDYGDNLFRLTDRHGRINALAPTHEEIVTELMKAGVSSYTQLPLTVYQIQTKFRDEFRPRSGLLRCREFIMKDAYSFHMNLDGAGGLNDVYEDMRRAYTNVFTRCGLDFTMVEAEAGPIGGSASHEFMVNADSGEDTILTCPKTGYAANVEKCEIGERAWSFDGEPTGALEKVHTPNLPGIDEVGKFMKVKHQNMLKTLVFSVVDPSKASGKQWALVTVRADHDVNEGKVKAALGSPVAMADDKAARAAGFAIGYVSPRSVLNQKDAILLVDPDAAQGMNAQTGKSMFWATGADEADHHVKHFNWNREMGAALDDSSKVRVADVRNAMVGDPSPRAEGAALEAKKGIEVGHIFKLGT
;
A
#
# COMPACT_ATOMS: atom_id res chain seq x y z
N MET A 1 41.15 -40.19 -30.54
CA MET A 1 41.55 -39.03 -29.69
C MET A 1 40.38 -38.29 -29.00
N SER A 2 39.15 -38.81 -28.98
CA SER A 2 37.99 -38.08 -28.46
C SER A 2 37.43 -38.54 -27.09
N GLN A 3 37.85 -39.71 -26.61
CA GLN A 3 37.35 -40.22 -25.31
C GLN A 3 38.17 -39.82 -24.08
N THR A 4 39.44 -39.49 -24.25
CA THR A 4 40.33 -39.08 -23.17
C THR A 4 40.06 -37.64 -22.66
N HIS A 5 39.56 -36.75 -23.52
CA HIS A 5 39.24 -35.36 -23.13
C HIS A 5 37.96 -35.21 -22.30
N ALA A 6 36.97 -36.10 -22.51
CA ALA A 6 35.71 -36.06 -21.74
C ALA A 6 35.90 -36.58 -20.31
N SER A 7 36.76 -37.58 -20.11
CA SER A 7 37.03 -38.11 -18.76
C SER A 7 37.89 -37.17 -17.89
N GLU A 8 38.82 -36.39 -18.48
CA GLU A 8 39.59 -35.38 -17.75
C GLU A 8 38.74 -34.16 -17.32
N ILE A 9 37.70 -33.82 -18.09
CA ILE A 9 36.77 -32.74 -17.71
C ILE A 9 35.92 -33.12 -16.49
N VAL A 10 35.55 -34.38 -16.37
CA VAL A 10 34.76 -34.88 -15.22
C VAL A 10 35.63 -35.06 -13.97
N SER A 11 36.92 -35.41 -14.10
CA SER A 11 37.81 -35.58 -12.97
C SER A 11 38.36 -34.27 -12.40
N ALA A 12 38.33 -33.19 -13.19
CA ALA A 12 38.78 -31.86 -12.73
C ALA A 12 37.74 -31.06 -11.93
N ALA A 13 36.48 -31.51 -11.85
CA ALA A 13 35.50 -31.04 -10.90
C ALA A 13 35.66 -31.82 -9.60
N GLY A 14 36.65 -31.44 -8.77
CA GLY A 14 36.84 -32.05 -7.45
C GLY A 14 35.54 -31.96 -6.65
N ARG A 15 34.91 -33.09 -6.41
CA ARG A 15 33.80 -33.19 -5.44
C ARG A 15 34.44 -33.19 -4.05
N THR A 16 34.31 -32.12 -3.31
CA THR A 16 34.56 -32.13 -1.88
C THR A 16 33.25 -32.46 -1.16
N SER A 17 33.33 -32.96 0.08
CA SER A 17 32.16 -33.16 0.94
C SER A 17 31.31 -31.88 1.18
N ALA A 18 31.79 -30.70 0.73
CA ALA A 18 31.17 -29.39 0.78
C ALA A 18 30.50 -28.94 -0.52
N GLY A 19 30.38 -29.80 -1.55
CA GLY A 19 29.72 -29.48 -2.83
C GLY A 19 30.70 -29.25 -3.99
N ALA A 20 30.17 -28.91 -5.18
CA ALA A 20 30.94 -28.72 -6.39
C ALA A 20 31.80 -27.45 -6.35
N VAL A 21 33.09 -27.56 -6.64
CA VAL A 21 34.01 -26.44 -6.82
C VAL A 21 33.80 -25.83 -8.21
N HIS A 22 33.36 -24.56 -8.25
CA HIS A 22 33.24 -23.81 -9.49
C HIS A 22 34.51 -22.99 -9.75
N ARG A 23 35.15 -23.23 -10.87
CA ARG A 23 36.33 -22.46 -11.30
C ARG A 23 35.87 -21.27 -12.13
N TRP A 24 36.30 -20.05 -11.77
CA TRP A 24 36.01 -18.84 -12.51
C TRP A 24 36.26 -18.95 -14.01
N SER A 25 37.43 -19.50 -14.39
CA SER A 25 37.83 -19.70 -15.79
C SER A 25 36.97 -20.64 -16.59
N ARG A 26 36.06 -21.40 -15.95
CA ARG A 26 35.12 -22.34 -16.57
C ARG A 26 33.66 -22.01 -16.28
N SER A 27 33.40 -20.87 -15.68
CA SER A 27 32.06 -20.41 -15.31
C SER A 27 31.62 -19.24 -16.21
N PHE A 28 30.34 -19.21 -16.58
CA PHE A 28 29.79 -18.08 -17.31
C PHE A 28 29.47 -16.94 -16.31
N ILE A 29 30.42 -16.02 -16.14
CA ILE A 29 30.34 -14.87 -15.23
C ILE A 29 30.72 -13.62 -16.03
N PRO A 30 29.82 -13.07 -16.85
CA PRO A 30 30.07 -11.94 -17.72
C PRO A 30 30.03 -10.62 -16.94
N THR A 31 31.15 -10.23 -16.35
CA THR A 31 31.28 -8.95 -15.64
C THR A 31 31.50 -7.78 -16.62
N SER A 32 31.07 -6.59 -16.24
CA SER A 32 31.35 -5.35 -16.98
C SER A 32 31.96 -4.28 -16.07
N LYS A 33 32.75 -3.37 -16.66
CA LYS A 33 33.30 -2.20 -15.94
C LYS A 33 32.23 -1.16 -15.70
N GLU A 34 31.39 -0.91 -16.69
CA GLU A 34 30.35 0.10 -16.68
C GLU A 34 29.00 -0.52 -16.28
N ALA A 35 28.22 0.25 -15.56
CA ALA A 35 26.81 -0.08 -15.31
C ALA A 35 25.97 0.20 -16.58
N PRO A 36 24.83 -0.49 -16.76
CA PRO A 36 23.85 -0.10 -17.78
C PRO A 36 23.44 1.37 -17.60
N ALA A 37 23.28 2.10 -18.71
CA ALA A 37 22.96 3.55 -18.67
C ALA A 37 21.61 3.87 -18.00
N ASP A 38 20.70 2.90 -17.98
CA ASP A 38 19.38 2.99 -17.35
C ASP A 38 19.33 2.46 -15.91
N ALA A 39 20.48 2.06 -15.34
CA ALA A 39 20.57 1.54 -13.98
C ALA A 39 20.75 2.69 -12.97
N GLU A 40 19.66 3.19 -12.41
CA GLU A 40 19.68 4.24 -11.39
C GLU A 40 20.00 3.68 -9.99
N ALA A 41 19.32 2.59 -9.60
CA ALA A 41 19.50 1.97 -8.30
C ALA A 41 20.88 1.29 -8.17
N ILE A 42 21.57 1.49 -7.03
CA ILE A 42 22.89 0.91 -6.78
C ILE A 42 22.89 -0.62 -6.86
N SER A 43 21.81 -1.27 -6.39
CA SER A 43 21.63 -2.72 -6.49
C SER A 43 21.58 -3.20 -7.93
N HIS A 44 20.85 -2.50 -8.81
CA HIS A 44 20.78 -2.79 -10.24
C HIS A 44 22.16 -2.66 -10.90
N GLN A 45 22.89 -1.57 -10.60
CA GLN A 45 24.24 -1.35 -11.11
C GLN A 45 25.18 -2.48 -10.72
N LEU A 46 25.22 -2.83 -9.44
CA LEU A 46 26.13 -3.84 -8.91
C LEU A 46 25.80 -5.25 -9.42
N LEU A 47 24.53 -5.64 -9.42
CA LEU A 47 24.11 -6.96 -9.91
C LEU A 47 24.42 -7.15 -11.40
N SER A 48 24.20 -6.12 -12.22
CA SER A 48 24.50 -6.16 -13.65
C SER A 48 26.01 -6.21 -13.90
N ARG A 49 26.80 -5.35 -13.25
CA ARG A 49 28.26 -5.30 -13.39
C ARG A 49 28.94 -6.58 -12.92
N ALA A 50 28.45 -7.18 -11.85
CA ALA A 50 29.02 -8.41 -11.29
C ALA A 50 28.59 -9.68 -12.03
N GLY A 51 27.75 -9.56 -13.07
CA GLY A 51 27.30 -10.73 -13.85
C GLY A 51 26.33 -11.62 -13.08
N PHE A 52 25.49 -11.05 -12.23
CA PHE A 52 24.40 -11.77 -11.55
C PHE A 52 23.12 -11.77 -12.36
N ILE A 53 22.82 -10.66 -13.03
CA ILE A 53 21.64 -10.50 -13.86
C ILE A 53 21.99 -9.87 -15.21
N ARG A 54 21.12 -10.08 -16.21
CA ARG A 54 21.16 -9.39 -17.48
C ARG A 54 19.75 -9.00 -17.90
N ARG A 55 19.57 -7.75 -18.33
CA ARG A 55 18.31 -7.26 -18.84
C ARG A 55 18.01 -7.85 -20.21
N VAL A 56 16.82 -8.45 -20.38
CA VAL A 56 16.24 -8.91 -21.64
C VAL A 56 15.31 -7.84 -22.21
N GLY A 57 14.48 -7.26 -21.35
CA GLY A 57 13.53 -6.19 -21.66
C GLY A 57 13.24 -5.34 -20.43
N ALA A 58 12.37 -4.35 -20.57
CA ALA A 58 11.96 -3.51 -19.43
C ALA A 58 11.24 -4.37 -18.37
N GLY A 59 11.86 -4.50 -17.18
CA GLY A 59 11.34 -5.33 -16.09
C GLY A 59 11.46 -6.84 -16.30
N ILE A 60 12.28 -7.29 -17.25
CA ILE A 60 12.50 -8.71 -17.56
C ILE A 60 14.00 -8.99 -17.53
N TYR A 61 14.44 -9.96 -16.72
CA TYR A 61 15.85 -10.22 -16.46
C TYR A 61 16.19 -11.70 -16.50
N ASP A 62 17.33 -12.02 -17.11
CA ASP A 62 18.00 -13.29 -16.89
C ASP A 62 18.68 -13.30 -15.53
N TYR A 63 18.53 -14.39 -14.79
CA TYR A 63 19.38 -14.71 -13.64
C TYR A 63 20.57 -15.54 -14.12
N LEU A 64 21.75 -14.91 -14.16
CA LEU A 64 22.97 -15.59 -14.58
C LEU A 64 23.46 -16.57 -13.48
N PRO A 65 24.43 -17.46 -13.75
CA PRO A 65 24.78 -18.54 -12.81
C PRO A 65 25.04 -18.09 -11.36
N LEU A 66 25.67 -16.94 -11.13
CA LEU A 66 25.86 -16.41 -9.77
C LEU A 66 24.55 -15.91 -9.15
N GLY A 67 23.75 -15.16 -9.89
CA GLY A 67 22.45 -14.68 -9.45
C GLY A 67 21.50 -15.82 -9.13
N TRP A 68 21.45 -16.83 -10.01
CA TRP A 68 20.65 -18.04 -9.80
C TRP A 68 21.04 -18.80 -8.53
N ARG A 69 22.35 -18.94 -8.25
CA ARG A 69 22.82 -19.57 -7.00
C ARG A 69 22.39 -18.82 -5.75
N VAL A 70 22.40 -17.49 -5.78
CA VAL A 70 21.89 -16.69 -4.66
C VAL A 70 20.40 -16.92 -4.48
N LEU A 71 19.64 -16.85 -5.56
CA LEU A 71 18.20 -17.10 -5.54
C LEU A 71 17.85 -18.49 -4.99
N GLN A 72 18.59 -19.55 -5.40
CA GLN A 72 18.41 -20.90 -4.87
C GLN A 72 18.68 -20.99 -3.37
N LYS A 73 19.71 -20.28 -2.86
CA LYS A 73 20.00 -20.23 -1.42
C LYS A 73 18.88 -19.54 -0.64
N ILE A 74 18.39 -18.41 -1.14
CA ILE A 74 17.26 -17.70 -0.54
C ILE A 74 16.01 -18.60 -0.53
N SER A 75 15.72 -19.25 -1.67
CA SER A 75 14.60 -20.20 -1.79
C SER A 75 14.71 -21.36 -0.80
N GLN A 76 15.92 -21.84 -0.54
CA GLN A 76 16.15 -22.92 0.44
C GLN A 76 15.90 -22.43 1.87
N ILE A 77 16.32 -21.21 2.24
CA ILE A 77 16.01 -20.60 3.53
C ILE A 77 14.50 -20.48 3.71
N VAL A 78 13.80 -20.00 2.66
CA VAL A 78 12.34 -19.89 2.68
C VAL A 78 11.67 -21.23 2.92
N ARG A 79 12.10 -22.31 2.21
CA ARG A 79 11.55 -23.66 2.41
C ARG A 79 11.71 -24.13 3.85
N GLU A 80 12.91 -24.00 4.38
CA GLU A 80 13.21 -24.45 5.76
C GLU A 80 12.33 -23.76 6.81
N GLU A 81 12.08 -22.46 6.66
CA GLU A 81 11.23 -21.72 7.60
C GLU A 81 9.73 -21.99 7.39
N MET A 82 9.29 -22.21 6.13
CA MET A 82 7.91 -22.56 5.84
C MET A 82 7.59 -24.00 6.27
N ASP A 83 8.49 -24.95 6.03
CA ASP A 83 8.34 -26.34 6.48
C ASP A 83 8.35 -26.43 8.01
N ALA A 84 9.16 -25.60 8.70
CA ALA A 84 9.25 -25.56 10.16
C ALA A 84 7.93 -25.14 10.86
N ILE A 85 7.06 -24.40 10.16
CA ILE A 85 5.71 -24.06 10.65
C ILE A 85 4.64 -25.02 10.12
N GLY A 86 5.02 -26.15 9.51
CA GLY A 86 4.11 -27.20 9.04
C GLY A 86 3.43 -26.87 7.72
N SER A 87 3.94 -25.93 6.92
CA SER A 87 3.41 -25.63 5.59
C SER A 87 3.86 -26.69 4.56
N CYS A 88 3.01 -26.97 3.56
CA CYS A 88 3.30 -27.92 2.48
C CYS A 88 3.65 -27.20 1.19
N GLU A 89 4.82 -27.48 0.61
CA GLU A 89 5.20 -26.94 -0.72
C GLU A 89 4.38 -27.61 -1.82
N MET A 90 3.89 -26.81 -2.77
CA MET A 90 3.22 -27.26 -3.97
C MET A 90 3.63 -26.37 -5.16
N LEU A 91 3.14 -26.65 -6.36
CA LEU A 91 3.32 -25.80 -7.52
C LEU A 91 2.01 -25.72 -8.30
N MET A 92 1.51 -24.53 -8.48
CA MET A 92 0.30 -24.22 -9.22
C MET A 92 0.66 -23.66 -10.62
N PRO A 93 -0.24 -23.71 -11.61
CA PRO A 93 0.02 -23.15 -12.94
C PRO A 93 0.15 -21.63 -12.89
N ALA A 94 1.04 -21.06 -13.73
CA ALA A 94 1.17 -19.62 -13.90
C ALA A 94 0.20 -19.05 -14.95
N LEU A 95 -0.44 -19.89 -15.75
CA LEU A 95 -1.49 -19.52 -16.70
C LEU A 95 -2.84 -19.88 -16.08
N GLU A 96 -3.67 -18.90 -15.85
CA GLU A 96 -4.93 -19.03 -15.14
C GLU A 96 -6.12 -18.59 -15.99
N PRO A 97 -7.26 -19.30 -15.96
CA PRO A 97 -8.50 -18.84 -16.60
C PRO A 97 -8.95 -17.50 -16.04
N ILE A 98 -9.35 -16.57 -16.92
CA ILE A 98 -9.76 -15.21 -16.49
C ILE A 98 -11.02 -15.24 -15.60
N GLU A 99 -11.87 -16.24 -15.77
CA GLU A 99 -13.10 -16.42 -15.03
C GLU A 99 -12.89 -16.50 -13.51
N LEU A 100 -11.72 -16.96 -13.07
CA LEU A 100 -11.36 -16.99 -11.66
C LEU A 100 -11.27 -15.58 -11.08
N PHE A 101 -10.65 -14.66 -11.81
CA PHE A 101 -10.52 -13.24 -11.41
C PHE A 101 -11.84 -12.48 -11.56
N GLU A 102 -12.64 -12.77 -12.58
CA GLU A 102 -13.97 -12.18 -12.77
C GLU A 102 -14.90 -12.55 -11.61
N GLY A 103 -14.83 -13.79 -11.12
CA GLY A 103 -15.61 -14.27 -9.97
C GLY A 103 -15.36 -13.47 -8.68
N THR A 104 -14.16 -12.95 -8.49
CA THR A 104 -13.78 -12.11 -7.34
C THR A 104 -13.80 -10.61 -7.67
N LYS A 105 -14.02 -10.21 -8.92
CA LYS A 105 -13.90 -8.86 -9.49
C LYS A 105 -12.46 -8.31 -9.45
N ARG A 106 -11.47 -9.15 -9.21
CA ARG A 106 -10.07 -8.73 -9.17
C ARG A 106 -9.49 -8.49 -10.56
N ASP A 107 -10.14 -8.96 -11.63
CA ASP A 107 -9.85 -8.56 -13.00
C ASP A 107 -10.00 -7.05 -13.20
N VAL A 108 -10.98 -6.41 -12.53
CA VAL A 108 -11.20 -4.96 -12.52
C VAL A 108 -10.21 -4.26 -11.59
N ASP A 109 -9.97 -4.80 -10.40
CA ASP A 109 -9.07 -4.20 -9.40
C ASP A 109 -7.60 -4.19 -9.88
N TYR A 110 -7.15 -5.24 -10.58
CA TYR A 110 -5.83 -5.26 -11.22
C TYR A 110 -5.76 -4.38 -12.48
N GLY A 111 -6.88 -4.16 -13.15
CA GLY A 111 -6.94 -3.33 -14.35
C GLY A 111 -5.91 -3.74 -15.41
N ASP A 112 -5.14 -2.76 -15.88
CA ASP A 112 -4.10 -2.96 -16.90
C ASP A 112 -2.84 -3.66 -16.37
N ASN A 113 -2.70 -3.81 -15.05
CA ASN A 113 -1.57 -4.51 -14.44
C ASN A 113 -1.66 -6.04 -14.58
N LEU A 114 -2.83 -6.57 -15.00
CA LEU A 114 -3.04 -7.98 -15.27
C LEU A 114 -2.71 -8.30 -16.72
N PHE A 115 -1.69 -9.15 -16.96
CA PHE A 115 -1.42 -9.70 -18.29
C PHE A 115 -2.55 -10.62 -18.75
N ARG A 116 -3.21 -10.26 -19.85
CA ARG A 116 -4.27 -11.06 -20.47
C ARG A 116 -3.79 -11.65 -21.80
N LEU A 117 -4.10 -12.92 -22.03
CA LEU A 117 -3.71 -13.67 -23.21
C LEU A 117 -4.94 -14.34 -23.83
N THR A 118 -5.07 -14.29 -25.13
CA THR A 118 -6.11 -15.05 -25.86
C THR A 118 -5.49 -16.32 -26.45
N ASP A 119 -6.06 -17.47 -26.09
CA ASP A 119 -5.61 -18.75 -26.66
C ASP A 119 -6.15 -18.96 -28.10
N ARG A 120 -5.72 -20.07 -28.75
CA ARG A 120 -6.13 -20.39 -30.13
C ARG A 120 -7.63 -20.67 -30.26
N HIS A 121 -8.32 -20.92 -29.17
CA HIS A 121 -9.77 -21.15 -29.13
C HIS A 121 -10.56 -19.91 -28.78
N GLY A 122 -9.90 -18.75 -28.65
CA GLY A 122 -10.51 -17.49 -28.28
C GLY A 122 -10.81 -17.32 -26.79
N ARG A 123 -10.29 -18.22 -25.92
CA ARG A 123 -10.47 -18.09 -24.46
C ARG A 123 -9.44 -17.13 -23.92
N ILE A 124 -9.87 -16.29 -22.99
CA ILE A 124 -9.00 -15.34 -22.30
C ILE A 124 -8.40 -16.02 -21.07
N ASN A 125 -7.10 -15.89 -20.90
CA ASN A 125 -6.36 -16.35 -19.73
C ASN A 125 -5.55 -15.17 -19.20
N ALA A 126 -5.19 -15.23 -17.91
CA ALA A 126 -4.27 -14.31 -17.27
C ALA A 126 -2.93 -15.01 -16.97
N LEU A 127 -1.83 -14.25 -16.98
CA LEU A 127 -0.60 -14.68 -16.31
C LEU A 127 -0.70 -14.28 -14.84
N ALA A 128 -0.51 -15.23 -13.96
CA ALA A 128 -0.74 -15.10 -12.53
C ALA A 128 0.04 -13.95 -11.88
N PRO A 129 -0.60 -12.89 -11.38
CA PRO A 129 0.02 -11.89 -10.52
C PRO A 129 0.16 -12.39 -9.06
N THR A 130 -0.67 -13.35 -8.69
CA THR A 130 -0.79 -14.05 -7.41
C THR A 130 -1.71 -15.26 -7.62
N HIS A 131 -2.01 -16.09 -6.58
CA HIS A 131 -2.75 -17.35 -6.76
C HIS A 131 -3.90 -17.56 -5.74
N GLU A 132 -4.46 -16.51 -5.15
CA GLU A 132 -5.56 -16.61 -4.19
C GLU A 132 -6.76 -17.34 -4.81
N GLU A 133 -7.12 -17.02 -6.03
CA GLU A 133 -8.28 -17.58 -6.72
C GLU A 133 -8.11 -19.08 -6.97
N ILE A 134 -7.00 -19.48 -7.58
CA ILE A 134 -6.79 -20.88 -7.97
C ILE A 134 -6.57 -21.79 -6.76
N VAL A 135 -5.86 -21.31 -5.72
CA VAL A 135 -5.68 -22.10 -4.49
C VAL A 135 -7.00 -22.26 -3.74
N THR A 136 -7.85 -21.25 -3.74
CA THR A 136 -9.18 -21.32 -3.11
C THR A 136 -10.06 -22.35 -3.83
N GLU A 137 -10.11 -22.37 -5.16
CA GLU A 137 -10.83 -23.38 -5.91
C GLU A 137 -10.27 -24.80 -5.70
N LEU A 138 -8.95 -24.94 -5.60
CA LEU A 138 -8.30 -26.21 -5.29
C LEU A 138 -8.73 -26.71 -3.90
N MET A 139 -8.71 -25.84 -2.88
CA MET A 139 -9.10 -26.22 -1.52
C MET A 139 -10.58 -26.52 -1.41
N LYS A 140 -11.43 -25.76 -2.09
CA LYS A 140 -12.87 -26.00 -2.18
C LYS A 140 -13.22 -27.35 -2.79
N ALA A 141 -12.42 -27.80 -3.77
CA ALA A 141 -12.57 -29.13 -4.38
C ALA A 141 -11.97 -30.26 -3.53
N GLY A 142 -10.88 -29.99 -2.80
CA GLY A 142 -10.08 -31.01 -2.11
C GLY A 142 -10.40 -31.21 -0.63
N VAL A 143 -10.84 -30.16 0.09
CA VAL A 143 -11.16 -30.21 1.50
C VAL A 143 -12.63 -30.60 1.69
N SER A 144 -12.86 -31.81 2.18
CA SER A 144 -14.21 -32.37 2.36
C SER A 144 -14.66 -32.40 3.83
N SER A 145 -13.76 -32.15 4.77
CA SER A 145 -14.05 -32.17 6.21
C SER A 145 -13.25 -31.10 6.96
N TYR A 146 -13.89 -30.49 7.94
CA TYR A 146 -13.22 -29.54 8.84
C TYR A 146 -12.07 -30.18 9.62
N THR A 147 -12.04 -31.49 9.77
CA THR A 147 -10.93 -32.21 10.43
C THR A 147 -9.63 -32.17 9.65
N GLN A 148 -9.66 -31.71 8.37
CA GLN A 148 -8.48 -31.51 7.53
C GLN A 148 -7.84 -30.12 7.76
N LEU A 149 -8.49 -29.27 8.54
CA LEU A 149 -8.02 -27.92 8.89
C LEU A 149 -7.39 -27.90 10.31
N PRO A 150 -6.41 -27.03 10.59
CA PRO A 150 -5.85 -26.03 9.68
C PRO A 150 -4.96 -26.66 8.60
N LEU A 151 -4.89 -26.02 7.45
CA LEU A 151 -4.04 -26.41 6.35
C LEU A 151 -3.29 -25.18 5.82
N THR A 152 -1.97 -25.29 5.66
CA THR A 152 -1.15 -24.25 5.06
C THR A 152 -0.37 -24.82 3.89
N VAL A 153 -0.47 -24.18 2.74
CA VAL A 153 0.27 -24.51 1.52
C VAL A 153 1.06 -23.33 1.03
N TYR A 154 2.18 -23.57 0.37
CA TYR A 154 2.97 -22.51 -0.24
C TYR A 154 3.60 -22.97 -1.56
N GLN A 155 4.04 -22.01 -2.34
CA GLN A 155 4.84 -22.25 -3.53
C GLN A 155 5.93 -21.19 -3.68
N ILE A 156 6.96 -21.51 -4.47
CA ILE A 156 7.95 -20.58 -5.00
C ILE A 156 7.78 -20.59 -6.50
N GLN A 157 7.14 -19.56 -7.06
CA GLN A 157 6.66 -19.54 -8.43
C GLN A 157 6.89 -18.18 -9.09
N THR A 158 7.09 -18.19 -10.40
CA THR A 158 7.12 -16.98 -11.22
C THR A 158 5.76 -16.29 -11.22
N LYS A 159 5.78 -14.97 -11.05
CA LYS A 159 4.62 -14.08 -11.12
C LYS A 159 4.80 -13.04 -12.20
N PHE A 160 3.67 -12.51 -12.68
CA PHE A 160 3.64 -11.58 -13.78
C PHE A 160 2.76 -10.37 -13.43
N ARG A 161 3.29 -9.16 -13.61
CA ARG A 161 2.54 -7.91 -13.45
C ARG A 161 2.92 -6.97 -14.57
N ASP A 162 1.96 -6.46 -15.35
CA ASP A 162 2.25 -5.52 -16.44
C ASP A 162 2.52 -4.12 -15.91
N GLU A 163 3.61 -4.02 -15.15
CA GLU A 163 4.06 -2.76 -14.56
C GLU A 163 4.26 -1.70 -15.65
N PHE A 164 3.55 -0.58 -15.52
CA PHE A 164 3.64 0.52 -16.48
C PHE A 164 5.05 1.12 -16.55
N ARG A 165 5.73 1.23 -15.41
CA ARG A 165 7.10 1.75 -15.28
C ARG A 165 7.98 0.83 -14.44
N PRO A 166 8.43 -0.30 -14.98
CA PRO A 166 9.41 -1.13 -14.28
C PRO A 166 10.70 -0.34 -14.08
N ARG A 167 11.25 -0.39 -12.88
CA ARG A 167 12.43 0.41 -12.48
C ARG A 167 13.22 -0.27 -11.37
N SER A 168 14.38 0.29 -11.04
CA SER A 168 15.21 -0.18 -9.92
C SER A 168 15.68 -1.63 -10.04
N GLY A 169 15.86 -2.14 -11.28
CA GLY A 169 16.32 -3.52 -11.55
C GLY A 169 15.32 -4.56 -11.07
N LEU A 170 15.76 -5.46 -10.17
CA LEU A 170 14.91 -6.53 -9.65
C LEU A 170 13.87 -6.08 -8.64
N LEU A 171 13.88 -4.83 -8.18
CA LEU A 171 12.94 -4.37 -7.17
C LEU A 171 11.51 -4.17 -7.73
N ARG A 172 11.39 -3.82 -9.03
CA ARG A 172 10.09 -3.66 -9.68
C ARG A 172 10.11 -4.20 -11.10
N CYS A 173 9.78 -5.48 -11.22
CA CYS A 173 9.82 -6.25 -12.45
C CYS A 173 8.42 -6.57 -12.98
N ARG A 174 8.36 -6.95 -14.28
CA ARG A 174 7.17 -7.53 -14.92
C ARG A 174 7.09 -9.03 -14.73
N GLU A 175 8.25 -9.68 -14.60
CA GLU A 175 8.39 -11.11 -14.32
C GLU A 175 9.35 -11.27 -13.14
N PHE A 176 8.92 -11.96 -12.08
CA PHE A 176 9.70 -12.15 -10.87
C PHE A 176 9.29 -13.42 -10.13
N ILE A 177 10.15 -13.91 -9.25
CA ILE A 177 9.88 -15.09 -8.44
C ILE A 177 9.37 -14.64 -7.07
N MET A 178 8.24 -15.20 -6.66
CA MET A 178 7.60 -14.94 -5.37
C MET A 178 7.42 -16.25 -4.60
N LYS A 179 7.62 -16.22 -3.28
CA LYS A 179 7.02 -17.19 -2.40
C LYS A 179 5.66 -16.64 -1.98
N ASP A 180 4.61 -17.37 -2.27
CA ASP A 180 3.26 -17.10 -1.78
C ASP A 180 2.76 -18.31 -0.97
N ALA A 181 2.08 -18.03 0.15
CA ALA A 181 1.56 -19.02 1.07
C ALA A 181 0.12 -18.69 1.46
N TYR A 182 -0.67 -19.73 1.64
CA TYR A 182 -2.10 -19.64 1.87
C TYR A 182 -2.49 -20.59 2.99
N SER A 183 -3.24 -20.09 3.98
CA SER A 183 -3.68 -20.87 5.11
C SER A 183 -5.20 -20.86 5.25
N PHE A 184 -5.75 -22.01 5.62
CA PHE A 184 -7.18 -22.26 5.72
C PHE A 184 -7.50 -22.75 7.12
N HIS A 185 -8.48 -22.14 7.78
CA HIS A 185 -8.81 -22.33 9.18
C HIS A 185 -10.31 -22.48 9.38
N MET A 186 -10.68 -23.16 10.45
CA MET A 186 -12.07 -23.24 10.88
C MET A 186 -12.45 -22.08 11.84
N ASN A 187 -11.49 -21.62 12.62
CA ASN A 187 -11.68 -20.62 13.67
C ASN A 187 -10.70 -19.45 13.52
N LEU A 188 -11.05 -18.31 14.09
CA LEU A 188 -10.14 -17.15 14.19
C LEU A 188 -9.12 -17.36 15.30
N ASP A 189 -9.57 -17.81 16.47
CA ASP A 189 -8.77 -17.96 17.69
C ASP A 189 -8.65 -19.41 18.11
N GLY A 190 -7.65 -19.68 18.99
CA GLY A 190 -7.33 -21.02 19.51
C GLY A 190 -6.26 -21.72 18.68
N ALA A 191 -5.85 -22.88 19.15
CA ALA A 191 -4.76 -23.66 18.55
C ALA A 191 -5.04 -23.98 17.07
N GLY A 192 -4.17 -23.50 16.19
CA GLY A 192 -4.32 -23.63 14.75
C GLY A 192 -5.38 -22.71 14.13
N GLY A 193 -5.92 -21.74 14.87
CA GLY A 193 -6.76 -20.67 14.32
C GLY A 193 -5.97 -19.67 13.48
N LEU A 194 -6.68 -18.80 12.76
CA LEU A 194 -6.08 -17.80 11.90
C LEU A 194 -5.04 -16.94 12.63
N ASN A 195 -5.34 -16.53 13.89
CA ASN A 195 -4.45 -15.66 14.65
C ASN A 195 -3.16 -16.38 15.05
N ASP A 196 -3.22 -17.65 15.46
CA ASP A 196 -2.03 -18.44 15.79
C ASP A 196 -1.13 -18.63 14.55
N VAL A 197 -1.71 -19.03 13.41
CA VAL A 197 -0.95 -19.26 12.18
C VAL A 197 -0.42 -17.95 11.60
N TYR A 198 -1.11 -16.84 11.81
CA TYR A 198 -0.60 -15.51 11.44
C TYR A 198 0.68 -15.16 12.22
N GLU A 199 0.73 -15.46 13.52
CA GLU A 199 1.93 -15.25 14.33
C GLU A 199 3.07 -16.22 13.94
N ASP A 200 2.74 -17.47 13.60
CA ASP A 200 3.71 -18.42 13.06
C ASP A 200 4.30 -17.92 11.74
N MET A 201 3.46 -17.41 10.85
CA MET A 201 3.89 -16.81 9.58
C MET A 201 4.77 -15.58 9.82
N ARG A 202 4.40 -14.70 10.75
CA ARG A 202 5.20 -13.53 11.14
C ARG A 202 6.58 -13.95 11.63
N ARG A 203 6.66 -15.01 12.44
CA ARG A 203 7.92 -15.58 12.93
C ARG A 203 8.76 -16.17 11.79
N ALA A 204 8.14 -16.94 10.88
CA ALA A 204 8.84 -17.53 9.74
C ALA A 204 9.45 -16.45 8.84
N TYR A 205 8.72 -15.41 8.50
CA TYR A 205 9.24 -14.29 7.71
C TYR A 205 10.38 -13.56 8.42
N THR A 206 10.22 -13.28 9.72
CA THR A 206 11.27 -12.68 10.54
C THR A 206 12.56 -13.51 10.47
N ASN A 207 12.45 -14.83 10.59
CA ASN A 207 13.60 -15.74 10.48
C ASN A 207 14.22 -15.73 9.08
N VAL A 208 13.39 -15.78 8.02
CA VAL A 208 13.87 -15.71 6.63
C VAL A 208 14.72 -14.47 6.42
N PHE A 209 14.21 -13.29 6.75
CA PHE A 209 14.93 -12.04 6.50
C PHE A 209 16.15 -11.88 7.40
N THR A 210 16.09 -12.33 8.65
CA THR A 210 17.25 -12.38 9.56
C THR A 210 18.35 -13.30 9.02
N ARG A 211 17.99 -14.50 8.55
CA ARG A 211 18.93 -15.47 7.94
C ARG A 211 19.52 -14.97 6.63
N CYS A 212 18.77 -14.12 5.91
CA CYS A 212 19.28 -13.43 4.73
C CYS A 212 20.20 -12.23 5.06
N GLY A 213 20.36 -11.87 6.34
CA GLY A 213 21.20 -10.78 6.81
C GLY A 213 20.62 -9.39 6.52
N LEU A 214 19.30 -9.27 6.42
CA LEU A 214 18.64 -8.00 6.15
C LEU A 214 18.39 -7.22 7.45
N ASP A 215 18.61 -5.91 7.41
CA ASP A 215 18.10 -4.97 8.40
C ASP A 215 16.71 -4.52 7.96
N PHE A 216 15.67 -4.90 8.70
CA PHE A 216 14.29 -4.66 8.33
C PHE A 216 13.43 -4.20 9.49
N THR A 217 12.34 -3.53 9.16
CA THR A 217 11.29 -3.11 10.08
C THR A 217 9.98 -3.77 9.63
N MET A 218 9.29 -4.43 10.54
CA MET A 218 7.91 -4.90 10.29
C MET A 218 6.96 -3.75 10.58
N VAL A 219 6.06 -3.44 9.65
CA VAL A 219 5.16 -2.31 9.71
C VAL A 219 3.70 -2.73 9.56
N GLU A 220 2.80 -2.06 10.26
CA GLU A 220 1.37 -2.17 9.99
C GLU A 220 1.07 -1.54 8.63
N ALA A 221 0.27 -2.23 7.80
CA ALA A 221 0.02 -1.84 6.42
C ALA A 221 -1.46 -1.96 6.02
N GLU A 222 -1.82 -1.30 4.92
CA GLU A 222 -3.11 -1.53 4.25
C GLU A 222 -3.02 -2.78 3.37
N ALA A 223 -4.11 -3.55 3.33
CA ALA A 223 -4.16 -4.79 2.55
C ALA A 223 -4.31 -4.55 1.02
N GLY A 224 -4.62 -3.34 0.59
CA GLY A 224 -4.79 -2.97 -0.81
C GLY A 224 -5.83 -3.82 -1.56
N PRO A 225 -5.60 -4.13 -2.85
CA PRO A 225 -6.51 -4.93 -3.67
C PRO A 225 -6.68 -6.39 -3.20
N ILE A 226 -5.75 -6.89 -2.39
CA ILE A 226 -5.85 -8.25 -1.81
C ILE A 226 -6.98 -8.30 -0.78
N GLY A 227 -7.22 -7.18 -0.05
CA GLY A 227 -8.25 -7.10 0.96
C GLY A 227 -7.84 -7.74 2.29
N GLY A 228 -8.79 -7.80 3.23
CA GLY A 228 -8.56 -8.37 4.56
C GLY A 228 -8.76 -7.39 5.70
N SER A 229 -8.61 -7.87 6.94
CA SER A 229 -8.86 -7.08 8.15
C SER A 229 -7.58 -6.50 8.77
N ALA A 230 -6.42 -7.07 8.49
CA ALA A 230 -5.12 -6.62 8.97
C ALA A 230 -4.01 -7.14 8.07
N SER A 231 -2.93 -6.39 7.97
CA SER A 231 -1.73 -6.82 7.27
C SER A 231 -0.46 -6.22 7.88
N HIS A 232 0.67 -6.89 7.65
CA HIS A 232 1.99 -6.39 7.99
C HIS A 232 2.94 -6.57 6.82
N GLU A 233 3.70 -5.53 6.53
CA GLU A 233 4.80 -5.54 5.57
C GLU A 233 6.14 -5.69 6.29
N PHE A 234 7.07 -6.35 5.64
CA PHE A 234 8.48 -6.42 6.05
C PHE A 234 9.28 -5.51 5.13
N MET A 235 9.79 -4.42 5.69
CA MET A 235 10.45 -3.35 4.96
C MET A 235 11.94 -3.36 5.26
N VAL A 236 12.77 -3.59 4.26
CA VAL A 236 14.23 -3.43 4.40
C VAL A 236 14.56 -1.94 4.52
N ASN A 237 15.25 -1.57 5.60
CA ASN A 237 15.69 -0.20 5.83
C ASN A 237 16.78 0.16 4.80
N ALA A 238 16.46 1.06 3.89
CA ALA A 238 17.38 1.47 2.82
C ALA A 238 17.08 2.90 2.35
N ASP A 239 18.09 3.75 2.27
CA ASP A 239 17.94 5.13 1.80
C ASP A 239 17.44 5.22 0.35
N SER A 240 17.69 4.17 -0.45
CA SER A 240 17.20 4.02 -1.81
C SER A 240 15.77 3.49 -1.89
N GLY A 241 15.11 3.24 -0.75
CA GLY A 241 13.72 2.79 -0.70
C GLY A 241 12.75 3.83 -1.24
N GLU A 242 11.73 3.34 -1.92
CA GLU A 242 10.68 4.20 -2.48
C GLU A 242 9.61 4.53 -1.44
N ASP A 243 9.35 3.59 -0.51
CA ASP A 243 8.30 3.71 0.48
C ASP A 243 8.77 4.48 1.72
N THR A 244 7.82 5.19 2.32
CA THR A 244 8.06 5.91 3.57
C THR A 244 7.39 5.15 4.72
N ILE A 245 8.19 4.79 5.71
CA ILE A 245 7.77 4.15 6.95
C ILE A 245 7.77 5.22 8.05
N LEU A 246 6.66 5.34 8.77
CA LEU A 246 6.59 6.17 9.97
C LEU A 246 6.84 5.30 11.20
N THR A 247 7.76 5.73 12.05
CA THR A 247 8.20 4.96 13.22
C THR A 247 8.16 5.81 14.48
N CYS A 248 7.88 5.18 15.61
CA CYS A 248 8.05 5.79 16.94
C CYS A 248 9.29 5.21 17.62
N PRO A 249 10.37 5.99 17.80
CA PRO A 249 11.61 5.49 18.39
C PRO A 249 11.46 4.97 19.83
N LYS A 250 10.47 5.48 20.58
CA LYS A 250 10.25 5.08 21.99
C LYS A 250 9.61 3.71 22.14
N THR A 251 8.76 3.30 21.21
CA THR A 251 7.94 2.08 21.34
C THR A 251 8.25 1.02 20.30
N GLY A 252 9.00 1.36 19.26
CA GLY A 252 9.18 0.50 18.09
C GLY A 252 7.93 0.36 17.21
N TYR A 253 6.87 1.13 17.46
CA TYR A 253 5.72 1.21 16.55
C TYR A 253 6.17 1.65 15.17
N ALA A 254 5.71 0.95 14.14
CA ALA A 254 5.99 1.29 12.77
C ALA A 254 4.77 0.97 11.88
N ALA A 255 4.49 1.86 10.94
CA ALA A 255 3.42 1.69 9.96
C ALA A 255 3.78 2.39 8.65
N ASN A 256 3.20 1.94 7.53
CA ASN A 256 3.26 2.73 6.31
C ASN A 256 2.39 4.00 6.43
N VAL A 257 2.60 4.97 5.55
CA VAL A 257 1.95 6.30 5.64
C VAL A 257 0.43 6.17 5.62
N GLU A 258 -0.10 5.23 4.82
CA GLU A 258 -1.54 5.04 4.68
C GLU A 258 -2.18 4.44 5.93
N LYS A 259 -1.47 3.53 6.61
CA LYS A 259 -2.01 2.84 7.80
C LYS A 259 -1.73 3.57 9.09
N CYS A 260 -0.68 4.39 9.13
CA CYS A 260 -0.22 5.01 10.37
C CYS A 260 -1.32 5.80 11.06
N GLU A 261 -1.62 5.41 12.30
CA GLU A 261 -2.48 6.17 13.20
C GLU A 261 -1.73 7.40 13.72
N ILE A 262 -2.47 8.44 14.08
CA ILE A 262 -1.91 9.68 14.65
C ILE A 262 -2.40 9.79 16.07
N GLY A 263 -1.49 10.07 17.00
CA GLY A 263 -1.80 10.26 18.41
C GLY A 263 -2.57 11.53 18.70
N GLU A 264 -2.80 11.80 19.98
CA GLU A 264 -3.51 13.01 20.41
C GLU A 264 -2.77 14.26 19.96
N ARG A 265 -3.50 15.15 19.29
CA ARG A 265 -2.96 16.36 18.67
C ARG A 265 -3.11 17.53 19.60
N ALA A 266 -2.02 18.19 19.95
CA ALA A 266 -2.02 19.47 20.63
C ALA A 266 -1.99 20.60 19.60
N TRP A 267 -2.85 21.60 19.77
CA TRP A 267 -2.90 22.76 18.88
C TRP A 267 -2.55 24.03 19.63
N SER A 268 -1.73 24.87 18.99
CA SER A 268 -1.51 26.25 19.40
C SER A 268 -1.95 27.17 18.26
N PHE A 269 -2.73 28.17 18.57
CA PHE A 269 -3.07 29.22 17.63
C PHE A 269 -2.31 30.51 17.96
N ASP A 270 -1.62 31.04 16.97
CA ASP A 270 -1.01 32.34 17.02
C ASP A 270 -1.95 33.36 16.36
N GLY A 271 -2.48 34.29 17.14
CA GLY A 271 -3.27 35.41 16.68
C GLY A 271 -4.75 35.36 17.04
N GLU A 272 -5.34 36.56 17.09
CA GLU A 272 -6.77 36.77 17.28
C GLU A 272 -7.51 36.63 15.96
N PRO A 273 -8.63 35.89 15.93
CA PRO A 273 -9.45 35.80 14.75
C PRO A 273 -10.12 37.14 14.44
N THR A 274 -9.89 37.67 13.26
CA THR A 274 -10.43 38.97 12.83
C THR A 274 -11.25 38.83 11.54
N GLY A 275 -12.39 39.49 11.52
CA GLY A 275 -13.16 39.74 10.31
C GLY A 275 -14.40 38.86 10.10
N ALA A 276 -15.36 39.42 9.39
CA ALA A 276 -16.50 38.73 8.84
C ALA A 276 -16.05 37.85 7.65
N LEU A 277 -16.89 36.88 7.26
CA LEU A 277 -16.67 36.10 6.07
C LEU A 277 -16.46 37.00 4.84
N GLU A 278 -15.32 36.88 4.20
CA GLU A 278 -14.95 37.67 3.03
C GLU A 278 -14.89 36.76 1.79
N LYS A 279 -15.72 37.03 0.79
CA LYS A 279 -15.66 36.34 -0.49
C LYS A 279 -14.65 37.01 -1.42
N VAL A 280 -13.73 36.23 -1.97
CA VAL A 280 -12.63 36.69 -2.83
C VAL A 280 -12.76 36.05 -4.19
N HIS A 281 -12.75 36.85 -5.26
CA HIS A 281 -12.69 36.32 -6.63
C HIS A 281 -11.28 35.83 -6.95
N THR A 282 -11.16 34.55 -7.29
CA THR A 282 -9.91 33.81 -7.55
C THR A 282 -10.00 33.10 -8.90
N PRO A 283 -9.93 33.82 -10.02
CA PRO A 283 -10.24 33.30 -11.34
C PRO A 283 -9.26 32.21 -11.78
N ASN A 284 -9.80 31.04 -12.16
CA ASN A 284 -9.03 29.87 -12.60
C ASN A 284 -7.97 29.39 -11.59
N LEU A 285 -8.21 29.53 -10.28
CA LEU A 285 -7.28 29.12 -9.23
C LEU A 285 -7.94 28.06 -8.32
N PRO A 286 -8.14 26.80 -8.80
CA PRO A 286 -8.66 25.72 -7.95
C PRO A 286 -7.60 25.10 -7.05
N GLY A 287 -6.30 25.29 -7.37
CA GLY A 287 -5.16 24.69 -6.66
C GLY A 287 -4.79 25.45 -5.39
N ILE A 288 -4.42 24.70 -4.35
CA ILE A 288 -4.07 25.24 -3.02
C ILE A 288 -2.87 26.19 -3.08
N ASP A 289 -1.83 25.83 -3.85
CA ASP A 289 -0.60 26.61 -3.94
C ASP A 289 -0.82 28.00 -4.58
N GLU A 290 -1.58 28.01 -5.68
CA GLU A 290 -1.89 29.22 -6.42
C GLU A 290 -2.80 30.14 -5.61
N VAL A 291 -3.86 29.57 -5.04
CA VAL A 291 -4.83 30.32 -4.24
C VAL A 291 -4.22 30.85 -2.93
N GLY A 292 -3.36 30.05 -2.29
CA GLY A 292 -2.65 30.47 -1.09
C GLY A 292 -1.74 31.67 -1.35
N LYS A 293 -1.00 31.67 -2.46
CA LYS A 293 -0.17 32.79 -2.92
C LYS A 293 -1.02 34.02 -3.26
N PHE A 294 -2.11 33.82 -4.00
CA PHE A 294 -3.00 34.90 -4.42
C PHE A 294 -3.65 35.60 -3.24
N MET A 295 -4.21 34.83 -2.31
CA MET A 295 -4.87 35.35 -1.12
C MET A 295 -3.91 35.74 0.02
N LYS A 296 -2.61 35.44 -0.12
CA LYS A 296 -1.58 35.64 0.91
C LYS A 296 -1.91 34.92 2.23
N VAL A 297 -2.41 33.69 2.13
CA VAL A 297 -2.76 32.82 3.25
C VAL A 297 -1.84 31.61 3.26
N LYS A 298 -1.29 31.25 4.41
CA LYS A 298 -0.49 30.03 4.57
C LYS A 298 -1.39 28.79 4.45
N HIS A 299 -0.88 27.71 3.88
CA HIS A 299 -1.64 26.44 3.74
C HIS A 299 -2.14 25.91 5.08
N GLN A 300 -1.40 26.15 6.16
CA GLN A 300 -1.80 25.79 7.53
C GLN A 300 -3.08 26.49 8.00
N ASN A 301 -3.46 27.61 7.37
CA ASN A 301 -4.64 28.40 7.67
C ASN A 301 -5.72 28.24 6.58
N MET A 302 -5.62 27.19 5.76
CA MET A 302 -6.56 26.88 4.71
C MET A 302 -7.17 25.49 4.93
N LEU A 303 -8.43 25.34 4.53
CA LEU A 303 -9.12 24.06 4.48
C LEU A 303 -9.28 23.61 3.02
N LYS A 304 -8.97 22.36 2.78
CA LYS A 304 -9.19 21.64 1.52
C LYS A 304 -10.32 20.64 1.72
N THR A 305 -11.37 20.74 0.92
CA THR A 305 -12.52 19.82 0.98
C THR A 305 -12.61 19.03 -0.33
N LEU A 306 -12.47 17.72 -0.23
CA LEU A 306 -12.59 16.77 -1.34
C LEU A 306 -13.96 16.10 -1.30
N VAL A 307 -14.48 15.74 -2.47
CA VAL A 307 -15.77 15.06 -2.62
C VAL A 307 -15.53 13.61 -3.04
N PHE A 308 -16.10 12.69 -2.30
CA PHE A 308 -16.07 11.25 -2.59
C PHE A 308 -17.48 10.75 -2.85
N SER A 309 -17.60 9.81 -3.77
CA SER A 309 -18.78 8.97 -3.92
C SER A 309 -18.72 7.78 -2.96
N VAL A 310 -19.83 7.48 -2.30
CA VAL A 310 -19.95 6.31 -1.42
C VAL A 310 -20.42 5.12 -2.27
N VAL A 311 -19.62 4.06 -2.32
CA VAL A 311 -19.89 2.89 -3.19
C VAL A 311 -21.07 2.08 -2.71
N ASP A 312 -21.24 1.92 -1.40
CA ASP A 312 -22.40 1.25 -0.78
C ASP A 312 -23.09 2.17 0.22
N PRO A 313 -24.06 3.00 -0.25
CA PRO A 313 -24.78 3.94 0.62
C PRO A 313 -25.51 3.25 1.78
N SER A 314 -25.93 1.99 1.63
CA SER A 314 -26.65 1.26 2.69
C SER A 314 -25.79 1.08 3.95
N LYS A 315 -24.46 0.92 3.79
CA LYS A 315 -23.50 0.84 4.90
C LYS A 315 -23.17 2.20 5.50
N ALA A 316 -23.37 3.28 4.75
CA ALA A 316 -23.10 4.66 5.18
C ALA A 316 -24.41 5.42 5.55
N SER A 317 -25.37 4.74 6.15
CA SER A 317 -26.65 5.34 6.60
C SER A 317 -27.41 6.10 5.49
N GLY A 318 -27.35 5.62 4.25
CA GLY A 318 -28.00 6.21 3.09
C GLY A 318 -27.27 7.39 2.46
N LYS A 319 -26.04 7.70 2.89
CA LYS A 319 -25.25 8.79 2.31
C LYS A 319 -24.65 8.36 0.97
N GLN A 320 -24.81 9.20 -0.03
CA GLN A 320 -24.23 8.99 -1.38
C GLN A 320 -22.91 9.71 -1.55
N TRP A 321 -22.69 10.77 -0.79
CA TRP A 321 -21.52 11.62 -0.88
C TRP A 321 -20.84 11.78 0.47
N ALA A 322 -19.51 11.73 0.46
CA ALA A 322 -18.69 12.11 1.60
C ALA A 322 -17.82 13.32 1.21
N LEU A 323 -18.02 14.42 1.93
CA LEU A 323 -17.11 15.55 1.88
C LEU A 323 -16.05 15.32 2.93
N VAL A 324 -14.79 15.41 2.55
CA VAL A 324 -13.67 15.18 3.45
C VAL A 324 -12.83 16.45 3.53
N THR A 325 -12.81 17.07 4.71
CA THR A 325 -12.06 18.31 4.94
C THR A 325 -10.81 18.04 5.77
N VAL A 326 -9.69 18.42 5.20
CA VAL A 326 -8.38 18.42 5.85
C VAL A 326 -7.76 19.81 5.79
N ARG A 327 -6.75 20.07 6.62
CA ARG A 327 -5.91 21.24 6.47
C ARG A 327 -5.20 21.19 5.11
N ALA A 328 -5.01 22.32 4.45
CA ALA A 328 -4.62 22.32 3.03
C ALA A 328 -3.21 21.77 2.75
N ASP A 329 -2.34 21.74 3.74
CA ASP A 329 -1.02 21.12 3.69
C ASP A 329 -1.01 19.59 4.00
N HIS A 330 -2.19 18.99 4.18
CA HIS A 330 -2.35 17.55 4.45
C HIS A 330 -3.03 16.84 3.29
N ASP A 331 -2.78 15.55 3.13
CA ASP A 331 -3.43 14.72 2.12
C ASP A 331 -4.44 13.76 2.75
N VAL A 332 -5.58 13.61 2.09
CA VAL A 332 -6.65 12.71 2.50
C VAL A 332 -6.22 11.27 2.32
N ASN A 333 -6.61 10.42 3.27
CA ASN A 333 -6.40 8.99 3.26
C ASN A 333 -7.73 8.26 3.01
N GLU A 334 -7.88 7.65 1.84
CA GLU A 334 -9.12 6.96 1.45
C GLU A 334 -9.43 5.76 2.35
N GLY A 335 -8.41 5.02 2.81
CA GLY A 335 -8.57 3.90 3.73
C GLY A 335 -9.17 4.33 5.07
N LYS A 336 -8.70 5.45 5.62
CA LYS A 336 -9.24 6.05 6.86
C LYS A 336 -10.64 6.62 6.64
N VAL A 337 -10.92 7.21 5.48
CA VAL A 337 -12.27 7.68 5.11
C VAL A 337 -13.24 6.49 5.05
N LYS A 338 -12.86 5.39 4.38
CA LYS A 338 -13.61 4.13 4.34
C LYS A 338 -13.90 3.60 5.74
N ALA A 339 -12.89 3.57 6.61
CA ALA A 339 -13.03 3.10 8.00
C ALA A 339 -13.99 4.00 8.79
N ALA A 340 -13.89 5.32 8.66
CA ALA A 340 -14.75 6.28 9.34
C ALA A 340 -16.22 6.20 8.90
N LEU A 341 -16.48 5.84 7.65
CA LEU A 341 -17.83 5.69 7.09
C LEU A 341 -18.41 4.28 7.24
N GLY A 342 -17.56 3.26 7.36
CA GLY A 342 -17.95 1.86 7.29
C GLY A 342 -18.34 1.40 5.88
N SER A 343 -18.04 2.17 4.84
CA SER A 343 -18.35 1.89 3.44
C SER A 343 -17.17 2.28 2.53
N PRO A 344 -16.88 1.52 1.46
CA PRO A 344 -15.93 1.94 0.45
C PRO A 344 -16.32 3.28 -0.17
N VAL A 345 -15.31 4.06 -0.51
CA VAL A 345 -15.44 5.35 -1.19
C VAL A 345 -14.54 5.37 -2.42
N ALA A 346 -14.83 6.24 -3.35
CA ALA A 346 -13.96 6.57 -4.47
C ALA A 346 -13.98 8.09 -4.70
N MET A 347 -12.90 8.67 -5.19
CA MET A 347 -12.91 10.07 -5.59
C MET A 347 -14.07 10.30 -6.56
N ALA A 348 -14.88 11.31 -6.29
CA ALA A 348 -16.05 11.58 -7.10
C ALA A 348 -15.68 11.95 -8.55
N ASP A 349 -16.40 11.39 -9.50
CA ASP A 349 -16.32 11.85 -10.89
C ASP A 349 -16.76 13.31 -10.97
N ASP A 350 -15.95 14.16 -11.59
CA ASP A 350 -16.18 15.61 -11.66
C ASP A 350 -17.54 15.97 -12.24
N LYS A 351 -17.98 15.24 -13.29
CA LYS A 351 -19.25 15.50 -13.95
C LYS A 351 -20.42 15.13 -13.04
N ALA A 352 -20.35 13.98 -12.37
CA ALA A 352 -21.36 13.53 -11.43
C ALA A 352 -21.44 14.46 -10.21
N ALA A 353 -20.30 14.86 -9.65
CA ALA A 353 -20.25 15.77 -8.52
C ALA A 353 -20.79 17.17 -8.86
N ARG A 354 -20.47 17.72 -10.03
CA ARG A 354 -21.04 18.99 -10.51
C ARG A 354 -22.55 18.88 -10.76
N ALA A 355 -23.02 17.76 -11.29
CA ALA A 355 -24.45 17.50 -11.47
C ALA A 355 -25.20 17.42 -10.13
N ALA A 356 -24.54 16.94 -9.07
CA ALA A 356 -25.05 16.95 -7.69
C ALA A 356 -24.96 18.34 -7.01
N GLY A 357 -24.38 19.35 -7.67
CA GLY A 357 -24.31 20.73 -7.17
C GLY A 357 -23.02 21.09 -6.44
N PHE A 358 -21.97 20.26 -6.50
CA PHE A 358 -20.67 20.61 -5.92
C PHE A 358 -19.84 21.47 -6.89
N ALA A 359 -19.29 22.56 -6.38
CA ALA A 359 -18.37 23.42 -7.13
C ALA A 359 -16.95 22.86 -7.08
N ILE A 360 -16.68 21.78 -7.82
CA ILE A 360 -15.39 21.07 -7.79
C ILE A 360 -14.25 22.03 -8.09
N GLY A 361 -13.23 22.02 -7.21
CA GLY A 361 -12.13 22.98 -7.14
C GLY A 361 -12.36 24.13 -6.16
N TYR A 362 -13.62 24.36 -5.74
CA TYR A 362 -14.02 25.47 -4.87
C TYR A 362 -14.99 25.04 -3.76
N VAL A 363 -15.03 23.75 -3.44
CA VAL A 363 -15.92 23.17 -2.42
C VAL A 363 -15.48 23.64 -1.03
N SER A 364 -16.43 24.04 -0.21
CA SER A 364 -16.23 24.33 1.22
C SER A 364 -16.93 23.30 2.10
N PRO A 365 -16.60 23.25 3.41
CA PRO A 365 -17.34 22.43 4.37
C PRO A 365 -18.85 22.72 4.39
N ARG A 366 -19.27 23.94 4.06
CA ARG A 366 -20.67 24.37 4.03
C ARG A 366 -21.53 23.66 2.98
N SER A 367 -20.88 23.08 1.95
CA SER A 367 -21.60 22.33 0.92
C SER A 367 -22.50 21.25 1.51
N VAL A 368 -22.14 20.64 2.64
CA VAL A 368 -22.95 19.59 3.30
C VAL A 368 -24.31 20.12 3.79
N LEU A 369 -24.43 21.42 4.07
CA LEU A 369 -25.67 22.01 4.58
C LEU A 369 -26.81 21.95 3.53
N ASN A 370 -26.45 22.01 2.26
CA ASN A 370 -27.37 22.00 1.13
C ASN A 370 -27.60 20.60 0.54
N GLN A 371 -26.93 19.55 1.09
CA GLN A 371 -26.99 18.17 0.61
C GLN A 371 -27.58 17.27 1.69
N LYS A 372 -28.72 16.62 1.39
CA LYS A 372 -29.40 15.73 2.35
C LYS A 372 -28.72 14.37 2.48
N ASP A 373 -28.13 13.90 1.39
CA ASP A 373 -27.47 12.59 1.23
C ASP A 373 -25.95 12.67 1.28
N ALA A 374 -25.41 13.75 1.85
CA ALA A 374 -24.00 13.95 2.11
C ALA A 374 -23.66 13.92 3.61
N ILE A 375 -22.44 13.52 3.92
CA ILE A 375 -21.81 13.63 5.22
C ILE A 375 -20.49 14.39 5.09
N LEU A 376 -20.15 15.22 6.06
CA LEU A 376 -18.88 15.89 6.17
C LEU A 376 -18.00 15.18 7.21
N LEU A 377 -16.86 14.67 6.77
CA LEU A 377 -15.79 14.20 7.64
C LEU A 377 -14.75 15.31 7.76
N VAL A 378 -14.37 15.64 8.98
CA VAL A 378 -13.38 16.69 9.25
C VAL A 378 -12.22 16.08 10.02
N ASP A 379 -11.01 16.22 9.47
CA ASP A 379 -9.80 15.81 10.18
C ASP A 379 -9.63 16.63 11.47
N PRO A 380 -9.18 16.05 12.59
CA PRO A 380 -8.95 16.79 13.83
C PRO A 380 -8.10 18.05 13.67
N ASP A 381 -7.09 18.06 12.78
CA ASP A 381 -6.28 19.27 12.53
C ASP A 381 -7.07 20.38 11.82
N ALA A 382 -8.04 20.01 10.99
CA ALA A 382 -8.95 20.93 10.32
C ALA A 382 -10.12 21.36 11.21
N ALA A 383 -10.47 20.54 12.20
CA ALA A 383 -11.55 20.80 13.16
C ALA A 383 -11.20 21.82 14.26
N GLN A 384 -9.99 22.33 14.22
CA GLN A 384 -9.54 23.34 15.19
C GLN A 384 -10.47 24.55 15.17
N GLY A 385 -10.95 24.94 16.38
CA GLY A 385 -11.96 26.01 16.52
C GLY A 385 -13.40 25.55 16.31
N MET A 386 -13.67 24.26 16.07
CA MET A 386 -14.97 23.66 16.26
C MET A 386 -15.30 23.58 17.76
N ASN A 387 -16.53 23.97 18.10
CA ASN A 387 -17.03 23.92 19.48
C ASN A 387 -16.17 24.72 20.49
N ALA A 388 -16.71 25.80 20.99
CA ALA A 388 -16.06 26.82 21.79
C ALA A 388 -15.41 26.38 23.13
N GLN A 389 -15.18 25.11 23.36
CA GLN A 389 -14.58 24.61 24.61
C GLN A 389 -13.13 25.08 24.83
N THR A 390 -12.45 25.56 23.81
CA THR A 390 -11.07 26.06 23.91
C THR A 390 -10.94 27.58 24.05
N GLY A 391 -12.05 28.34 24.00
CA GLY A 391 -12.06 29.80 24.17
C GLY A 391 -11.37 30.58 23.04
N LYS A 392 -10.84 29.91 22.01
CA LYS A 392 -10.20 30.54 20.85
C LYS A 392 -10.85 30.00 19.59
N SER A 393 -11.42 30.85 18.74
CA SER A 393 -11.92 30.49 17.44
C SER A 393 -10.85 30.76 16.37
N MET A 394 -10.61 29.80 15.49
CA MET A 394 -9.74 29.98 14.36
C MET A 394 -10.52 30.40 13.12
N PHE A 395 -9.92 31.25 12.29
CA PHE A 395 -10.46 31.60 10.96
C PHE A 395 -9.65 30.95 9.88
N TRP A 396 -10.38 30.32 8.96
CA TRP A 396 -9.81 29.60 7.84
C TRP A 396 -10.06 30.31 6.52
N ALA A 397 -9.25 29.99 5.52
CA ALA A 397 -9.60 30.21 4.13
C ALA A 397 -10.03 28.87 3.50
N THR A 398 -11.05 28.88 2.62
CA THR A 398 -11.56 27.68 1.97
C THR A 398 -12.29 28.04 0.66
N GLY A 399 -12.81 27.07 -0.08
CA GLY A 399 -13.69 27.32 -1.22
C GLY A 399 -14.92 28.13 -0.84
N ALA A 400 -15.56 28.73 -1.82
CA ALA A 400 -16.78 29.53 -1.63
C ALA A 400 -18.05 28.82 -2.09
N ASP A 401 -17.98 27.54 -2.50
CA ASP A 401 -19.06 26.77 -3.14
C ASP A 401 -19.55 27.40 -4.45
N GLU A 402 -18.69 28.18 -5.08
CA GLU A 402 -18.93 28.86 -6.34
C GLU A 402 -17.63 28.89 -7.16
N ALA A 403 -17.73 28.62 -8.48
CA ALA A 403 -16.58 28.64 -9.36
C ALA A 403 -15.84 29.97 -9.29
N ASP A 404 -14.53 29.90 -9.32
CA ASP A 404 -13.62 31.05 -9.28
C ASP A 404 -13.72 31.92 -8.01
N HIS A 405 -14.21 31.34 -6.91
CA HIS A 405 -14.30 32.08 -5.65
C HIS A 405 -13.83 31.23 -4.46
N HIS A 406 -13.14 31.89 -3.53
CA HIS A 406 -12.78 31.41 -2.22
C HIS A 406 -13.28 32.38 -1.14
N VAL A 407 -13.26 31.92 0.11
CA VAL A 407 -13.58 32.76 1.27
C VAL A 407 -12.40 32.83 2.21
N LYS A 408 -12.25 34.01 2.87
CA LYS A 408 -11.42 34.21 4.05
C LYS A 408 -12.30 34.32 5.28
N HIS A 409 -11.69 34.13 6.44
CA HIS A 409 -12.34 34.24 7.72
C HIS A 409 -13.53 33.29 7.95
N PHE A 410 -13.45 32.08 7.30
CA PHE A 410 -14.39 31.01 7.60
C PHE A 410 -14.20 30.58 9.06
N ASN A 411 -15.30 30.55 9.82
CA ASN A 411 -15.34 30.12 11.21
C ASN A 411 -16.36 28.98 11.34
N TRP A 412 -15.93 27.85 11.89
CA TRP A 412 -16.77 26.66 12.01
C TRP A 412 -18.10 26.95 12.70
N ASN A 413 -18.08 27.57 13.89
CA ASN A 413 -19.28 27.76 14.67
C ASN A 413 -20.24 28.74 14.00
N ARG A 414 -19.72 29.80 13.38
CA ARG A 414 -20.52 30.80 12.69
C ARG A 414 -21.15 30.28 11.40
N GLU A 415 -20.35 29.55 10.58
CA GLU A 415 -20.75 29.12 9.24
C GLU A 415 -21.53 27.81 9.24
N MET A 416 -21.30 26.93 10.22
CA MET A 416 -21.93 25.61 10.28
C MET A 416 -23.07 25.54 11.31
N GLY A 417 -23.01 26.36 12.34
CA GLY A 417 -24.05 26.45 13.37
C GLY A 417 -24.41 25.10 13.97
N ALA A 418 -25.71 24.85 14.14
CA ALA A 418 -26.25 23.61 14.73
C ALA A 418 -25.91 22.32 13.94
N ALA A 419 -25.41 22.43 12.71
CA ALA A 419 -24.98 21.24 11.96
C ALA A 419 -23.76 20.56 12.59
N LEU A 420 -22.97 21.27 13.39
CA LEU A 420 -21.81 20.69 14.10
C LEU A 420 -22.25 19.69 15.19
N ASP A 421 -23.45 19.82 15.73
CA ASP A 421 -24.00 18.94 16.76
C ASP A 421 -24.71 17.70 16.15
N ASP A 422 -24.90 17.68 14.84
CA ASP A 422 -25.55 16.59 14.12
C ASP A 422 -24.50 15.61 13.54
N SER A 423 -24.22 14.54 14.28
CA SER A 423 -23.26 13.50 13.86
C SER A 423 -23.65 12.76 12.58
N SER A 424 -24.90 12.89 12.12
CA SER A 424 -25.33 12.36 10.81
C SER A 424 -24.91 13.27 9.64
N LYS A 425 -24.56 14.52 9.93
CA LYS A 425 -24.07 15.51 8.96
C LYS A 425 -22.60 15.82 9.07
N VAL A 426 -22.07 15.97 10.30
CA VAL A 426 -20.67 16.33 10.54
C VAL A 426 -20.04 15.37 11.55
N ARG A 427 -18.90 14.82 11.19
CA ARG A 427 -18.14 13.91 12.06
C ARG A 427 -16.66 14.27 12.01
N VAL A 428 -16.04 14.43 13.18
CA VAL A 428 -14.58 14.56 13.30
C VAL A 428 -13.97 13.18 13.35
N ALA A 429 -13.04 12.89 12.43
CA ALA A 429 -12.36 11.62 12.34
C ALA A 429 -10.96 11.79 11.75
N ASP A 430 -10.01 10.94 12.14
CA ASP A 430 -8.70 10.88 11.50
C ASP A 430 -8.87 10.38 10.06
N VAL A 431 -8.69 11.27 9.08
CA VAL A 431 -8.94 11.03 7.65
C VAL A 431 -7.79 11.47 6.76
N ARG A 432 -6.63 11.79 7.34
CA ARG A 432 -5.44 12.19 6.60
C ARG A 432 -4.29 11.20 6.72
N ASN A 433 -3.37 11.26 5.80
CA ASN A 433 -2.08 10.57 5.93
C ASN A 433 -1.31 11.13 7.13
N ALA A 434 -0.66 10.23 7.86
CA ALA A 434 0.26 10.63 8.90
C ALA A 434 1.55 11.20 8.29
N MET A 435 2.21 12.07 9.04
CA MET A 435 3.42 12.80 8.61
C MET A 435 4.51 12.71 9.66
N VAL A 436 5.73 13.00 9.24
CA VAL A 436 6.86 13.22 10.17
C VAL A 436 6.53 14.35 11.14
N GLY A 437 6.79 14.13 12.41
CA GLY A 437 6.50 15.08 13.47
C GLY A 437 5.10 14.95 14.07
N ASP A 438 4.21 14.16 13.49
CA ASP A 438 2.92 13.86 14.12
C ASP A 438 3.12 13.14 15.47
N PRO A 439 2.20 13.33 16.43
CA PRO A 439 2.25 12.60 17.69
C PRO A 439 2.14 11.10 17.47
N SER A 440 2.96 10.33 18.19
CA SER A 440 2.89 8.88 18.15
C SER A 440 1.58 8.38 18.79
N PRO A 441 0.88 7.43 18.16
CA PRO A 441 -0.33 6.85 18.76
C PRO A 441 -0.04 5.89 19.93
N ARG A 442 1.23 5.51 20.12
CA ARG A 442 1.66 4.51 21.11
C ARG A 442 2.55 5.07 22.22
N ALA A 443 2.88 6.38 22.18
CA ALA A 443 3.73 7.02 23.20
C ALA A 443 3.43 8.50 23.32
N GLU A 444 2.92 8.91 24.47
CA GLU A 444 2.68 10.31 24.80
C GLU A 444 3.98 11.14 24.69
N GLY A 445 3.88 12.31 24.08
CA GLY A 445 4.99 13.23 23.88
C GLY A 445 6.12 12.73 22.97
N ALA A 446 5.90 11.63 22.22
CA ALA A 446 6.79 11.21 21.16
C ALA A 446 6.27 11.63 19.79
N ALA A 447 7.15 12.04 18.90
CA ALA A 447 6.84 12.31 17.51
C ALA A 447 7.19 11.12 16.62
N LEU A 448 6.47 11.00 15.49
CA LEU A 448 6.78 10.05 14.45
C LEU A 448 7.98 10.53 13.62
N GLU A 449 8.86 9.59 13.30
CA GLU A 449 10.01 9.78 12.42
C GLU A 449 9.83 8.98 11.13
N ALA A 450 10.43 9.46 10.03
CA ALA A 450 10.40 8.73 8.76
C ALA A 450 11.68 7.93 8.53
N LYS A 451 11.51 6.74 7.96
CA LYS A 451 12.56 5.93 7.34
C LYS A 451 12.16 5.59 5.92
N LYS A 452 13.14 5.35 5.07
CA LYS A 452 12.91 4.78 3.75
C LYS A 452 13.04 3.27 3.79
N GLY A 453 12.14 2.59 3.06
CA GLY A 453 12.08 1.14 3.02
C GLY A 453 11.84 0.56 1.64
N ILE A 454 12.20 -0.71 1.50
CA ILE A 454 11.90 -1.55 0.35
C ILE A 454 11.07 -2.72 0.85
N GLU A 455 9.87 -2.89 0.36
CA GLU A 455 9.00 -4.03 0.70
C GLU A 455 9.63 -5.33 0.18
N VAL A 456 9.79 -6.31 1.08
CA VAL A 456 10.34 -7.63 0.75
C VAL A 456 9.41 -8.77 1.14
N GLY A 457 8.35 -8.49 1.85
CA GLY A 457 7.33 -9.45 2.22
C GLY A 457 6.10 -8.81 2.83
N HIS A 458 4.96 -9.45 2.65
CA HIS A 458 3.68 -9.00 3.15
C HIS A 458 2.86 -10.19 3.63
N ILE A 459 2.20 -10.06 4.78
CA ILE A 459 1.28 -11.06 5.33
C ILE A 459 -0.09 -10.43 5.58
N PHE A 460 -1.15 -11.19 5.33
CA PHE A 460 -2.53 -10.69 5.35
C PHE A 460 -3.43 -11.59 6.19
N LYS A 461 -4.43 -10.97 6.86
CA LYS A 461 -5.61 -11.65 7.40
C LYS A 461 -6.76 -11.39 6.45
N LEU A 462 -6.98 -12.31 5.50
CA LEU A 462 -7.97 -12.11 4.43
C LEU A 462 -9.42 -12.15 4.94
N GLY A 463 -9.69 -12.93 5.97
CA GLY A 463 -11.03 -13.11 6.51
C GLY A 463 -11.76 -14.34 5.97
N THR A 464 -13.08 -14.31 6.01
CA THR A 464 -13.98 -15.43 5.60
C THR A 464 -14.57 -15.17 4.23
#